data_71a299d7cff067b10f665ef7f1a5c261
#
_entry.id   71a299d7cff067b10f665ef7f1a5c261
#
_cell.length_a   1.000
_cell.length_b   1.000
_cell.length_c   1.000
_cell.angle_alpha   90.00
_cell.angle_beta   90.00
_cell.angle_gamma   90.00
#
_symmetry.space_group_name_H-M   'P 1'
#
loop_
_entity.id
_entity.type
_entity.pdbx_description
1 polymer ?
#
loop_
_entity_poly.entity_id
_entity_poly.type
_entity_poly.pdbx_seq_one_letter_code
_entity_poly.pdbx_strand_id
1 'polypeptide(L)'
;MNYLSWFWRNSRGIRWNSFVRIVVGIGQVVLGLTMVWLSKRFIDETIRTGSTDDVLRMVCWLVLTVVGGVLLRQVGYWLTTSASVRQTNALRLRIFSSLFRRQLYAGDPLHSGDVTSRLSKDIEQVSTVCTENVPQMVITLIQLCGAFLLMRWFDARLAWVLLVLTPLAIVFGKLIVRRLRQMTLDIRQDESQIQMQVQEGMEHNAVLRSLGAELWVTDRLDTMQQRLRGNVMRRTRFTVIARIVMGCAFGLGYLLAFVWGGIGLRNGTITFGVMTSFLQLVGMIQHPILQLLNMVPGVIHATASIDRLEELVSSPKLGEVRRGLNRGSFRPPLAPPNLGGEIRFDDVTFRYATGDREILSHFTHHFQSGTKTAIMGETGIGKTTLFRLMLGFMQPTQGRVTVGGDICFVPQGNTLMSGTIRYNLLLAKPDATDDELRHVLHIACADFVFDLPYALSTELGERGGGLSEGQAQRIAIARGLLHGGDIFLFDEISSSLDETTERDLFARLFATYPQQTIIFITHRTSIATLCNDVVRL
;
A
#
# COMPACT_ATOMS: atom_id res chain seq x y z
N MET A 1 -4.57 18.16 8.27
CA MET A 1 -3.33 17.49 8.76
C MET A 1 -2.11 18.26 8.29
N ASN A 2 -1.05 18.40 9.12
CA ASN A 2 0.19 19.05 8.67
C ASN A 2 1.08 18.01 7.94
N TYR A 3 0.98 17.97 6.60
CA TYR A 3 1.69 17.01 5.75
C TYR A 3 3.22 17.05 5.95
N LEU A 4 3.79 18.25 6.17
CA LEU A 4 5.23 18.39 6.43
C LEU A 4 5.66 17.66 7.71
N SER A 5 4.84 17.75 8.77
CA SER A 5 5.12 17.04 10.03
C SER A 5 4.99 15.52 9.86
N TRP A 6 4.02 15.09 9.03
CA TRP A 6 3.85 13.69 8.69
C TRP A 6 5.06 13.13 7.91
N PHE A 7 5.49 13.84 6.87
CA PHE A 7 6.69 13.50 6.11
C PHE A 7 7.92 13.42 7.02
N TRP A 8 8.12 14.43 7.87
CA TRP A 8 9.24 14.44 8.79
C TRP A 8 9.23 13.28 9.77
N ARG A 9 8.08 12.93 10.34
CA ARG A 9 7.93 11.83 11.29
C ARG A 9 8.21 10.46 10.63
N ASN A 10 7.71 10.26 9.42
CA ASN A 10 7.80 8.98 8.72
C ASN A 10 9.09 8.79 7.91
N SER A 11 9.92 9.82 7.75
CA SER A 11 11.21 9.78 7.04
C SER A 11 12.42 9.50 7.96
N ARG A 12 12.22 9.16 9.22
CA ARG A 12 13.33 9.00 10.19
C ARG A 12 14.43 8.07 9.69
N GLY A 13 14.09 6.96 9.06
CA GLY A 13 15.05 5.94 8.56
C GLY A 13 15.80 6.34 7.28
N ILE A 14 15.35 7.38 6.56
CA ILE A 14 15.95 7.78 5.27
C ILE A 14 16.49 9.22 5.25
N ARG A 15 16.35 9.98 6.35
CA ARG A 15 16.77 11.40 6.39
C ARG A 15 18.22 11.60 5.99
N TRP A 16 19.09 10.72 6.46
CA TRP A 16 20.50 10.76 6.13
C TRP A 16 20.73 10.53 4.62
N ASN A 17 20.08 9.51 4.07
CA ASN A 17 20.19 9.23 2.63
C ASN A 17 19.66 10.39 1.78
N SER A 18 18.54 11.02 2.17
CA SER A 18 17.99 12.19 1.48
C SER A 18 18.92 13.40 1.59
N PHE A 19 19.53 13.62 2.74
CA PHE A 19 20.53 14.68 2.92
C PHE A 19 21.75 14.44 2.03
N VAL A 20 22.33 13.24 2.07
CA VAL A 20 23.47 12.88 1.20
C VAL A 20 23.11 13.01 -0.27
N ARG A 21 21.88 12.63 -0.67
CA ARG A 21 21.37 12.80 -2.05
C ARG A 21 21.35 14.28 -2.46
N ILE A 22 20.92 15.18 -1.57
CA ILE A 22 20.92 16.62 -1.83
C ILE A 22 22.36 17.12 -1.98
N VAL A 23 23.28 16.73 -1.11
CA VAL A 23 24.70 17.12 -1.19
C VAL A 23 25.32 16.64 -2.50
N VAL A 24 25.10 15.39 -2.88
CA VAL A 24 25.53 14.83 -4.17
C VAL A 24 24.94 15.62 -5.35
N GLY A 25 23.64 15.97 -5.26
CA GLY A 25 22.96 16.79 -6.27
C GLY A 25 23.53 18.21 -6.36
N ILE A 26 23.86 18.84 -5.26
CA ILE A 26 24.57 20.14 -5.24
C ILE A 26 25.94 19.99 -5.92
N GLY A 27 26.69 18.94 -5.63
CA GLY A 27 27.94 18.63 -6.33
C GLY A 27 27.77 18.53 -7.84
N GLN A 28 26.70 17.87 -8.31
CA GLN A 28 26.35 17.81 -9.75
C GLN A 28 26.09 19.20 -10.35
N VAL A 29 25.33 20.05 -9.62
CA VAL A 29 25.03 21.41 -10.06
C VAL A 29 26.33 22.23 -10.15
N VAL A 30 27.18 22.14 -9.14
CA VAL A 30 28.48 22.85 -9.12
C VAL A 30 29.35 22.40 -10.30
N LEU A 31 29.47 21.08 -10.53
CA LEU A 31 30.25 20.58 -11.68
C LEU A 31 29.65 21.05 -13.00
N GLY A 32 28.32 21.05 -13.15
CA GLY A 32 27.65 21.56 -14.33
C GLY A 32 27.93 23.05 -14.61
N LEU A 33 27.87 23.89 -13.57
CA LEU A 33 28.19 25.32 -13.67
C LEU A 33 29.67 25.55 -13.92
N THR A 34 30.54 24.76 -13.29
CA THR A 34 31.99 24.79 -13.52
C THR A 34 32.31 24.41 -14.97
N MET A 35 31.61 23.44 -15.54
CA MET A 35 31.74 23.08 -16.96
C MET A 35 31.45 24.26 -17.90
N VAL A 36 30.40 25.04 -17.62
CA VAL A 36 30.05 26.24 -18.40
C VAL A 36 31.17 27.29 -18.27
N TRP A 37 31.67 27.52 -17.06
CA TRP A 37 32.76 28.48 -16.82
C TRP A 37 34.06 28.07 -17.47
N LEU A 38 34.44 26.78 -17.39
CA LEU A 38 35.63 26.24 -18.06
C LEU A 38 35.52 26.31 -19.57
N SER A 39 34.32 26.03 -20.14
CA SER A 39 34.08 26.14 -21.59
C SER A 39 34.30 27.57 -22.08
N LYS A 40 33.82 28.57 -21.31
CA LYS A 40 34.10 29.97 -21.62
C LYS A 40 35.60 30.25 -21.63
N ARG A 41 36.30 29.88 -20.59
CA ARG A 41 37.74 30.14 -20.42
C ARG A 41 38.57 29.42 -21.47
N PHE A 42 38.19 28.21 -21.83
CA PHE A 42 38.82 27.43 -22.89
C PHE A 42 38.76 28.17 -24.24
N ILE A 43 37.57 28.70 -24.59
CA ILE A 43 37.36 29.39 -25.88
C ILE A 43 38.03 30.76 -25.90
N ASP A 44 37.91 31.55 -24.85
CA ASP A 44 38.35 32.96 -24.81
C ASP A 44 39.85 33.14 -24.59
N GLU A 45 40.42 32.30 -23.69
CA GLU A 45 41.80 32.44 -23.25
C GLU A 45 42.68 31.34 -23.86
N THR A 46 42.35 30.06 -23.62
CA THR A 46 43.24 28.94 -23.88
C THR A 46 43.49 28.71 -25.38
N ILE A 47 42.42 28.80 -26.20
CA ILE A 47 42.57 28.60 -27.68
C ILE A 47 43.30 29.77 -28.34
N ARG A 48 43.13 31.01 -27.84
CA ARG A 48 43.70 32.21 -28.48
C ARG A 48 45.15 32.45 -28.11
N THR A 49 45.55 32.18 -26.88
CA THR A 49 46.87 32.61 -26.35
C THR A 49 47.61 31.50 -25.59
N GLY A 50 46.98 30.33 -25.41
CA GLY A 50 47.55 29.24 -24.59
C GLY A 50 48.59 28.42 -25.36
N SER A 51 49.54 27.85 -24.60
CA SER A 51 50.44 26.81 -25.11
C SER A 51 49.70 25.47 -25.27
N THR A 52 50.32 24.53 -26.01
CA THR A 52 49.76 23.16 -26.14
C THR A 52 49.52 22.49 -24.80
N ASP A 53 50.38 22.74 -23.81
CA ASP A 53 50.24 22.22 -22.44
C ASP A 53 49.05 22.85 -21.72
N ASP A 54 48.75 24.13 -21.94
CA ASP A 54 47.58 24.80 -21.38
C ASP A 54 46.28 24.23 -21.95
N VAL A 55 46.27 23.98 -23.27
CA VAL A 55 45.15 23.32 -23.94
C VAL A 55 44.90 21.92 -23.34
N LEU A 56 45.97 21.11 -23.20
CA LEU A 56 45.85 19.77 -22.65
C LEU A 56 45.34 19.78 -21.20
N ARG A 57 45.89 20.66 -20.37
CA ARG A 57 45.42 20.84 -18.97
C ARG A 57 43.93 21.20 -18.91
N MET A 58 43.49 22.13 -19.76
CA MET A 58 42.10 22.57 -19.76
C MET A 58 41.15 21.45 -20.24
N VAL A 59 41.56 20.69 -21.28
CA VAL A 59 40.83 19.51 -21.74
C VAL A 59 40.70 18.47 -20.60
N CYS A 60 41.78 18.21 -19.87
CA CYS A 60 41.73 17.32 -18.70
C CYS A 60 40.71 17.79 -17.65
N TRP A 61 40.65 19.10 -17.35
CA TRP A 61 39.64 19.65 -16.42
C TRP A 61 38.21 19.50 -16.98
N LEU A 62 37.98 19.74 -18.25
CA LEU A 62 36.68 19.52 -18.90
C LEU A 62 36.26 18.06 -18.82
N VAL A 63 37.17 17.14 -19.12
CA VAL A 63 36.91 15.69 -19.01
C VAL A 63 36.58 15.32 -17.56
N LEU A 64 37.35 15.85 -16.59
CA LEU A 64 37.11 15.59 -15.17
C LEU A 64 35.72 16.06 -14.70
N THR A 65 35.27 17.25 -15.17
CA THR A 65 33.92 17.74 -14.82
C THR A 65 32.81 16.87 -15.43
N VAL A 66 33.00 16.39 -16.66
CA VAL A 66 32.04 15.48 -17.34
C VAL A 66 31.97 14.13 -16.60
N VAL A 67 33.14 13.49 -16.41
CA VAL A 67 33.21 12.18 -15.73
C VAL A 67 32.71 12.28 -14.31
N GLY A 68 33.14 13.29 -13.56
CA GLY A 68 32.67 13.56 -12.20
C GLY A 68 31.15 13.77 -12.13
N GLY A 69 30.60 14.54 -13.07
CA GLY A 69 29.15 14.75 -13.18
C GLY A 69 28.37 13.47 -13.46
N VAL A 70 28.89 12.60 -14.35
CA VAL A 70 28.29 11.28 -14.62
C VAL A 70 28.35 10.39 -13.37
N LEU A 71 29.50 10.29 -12.73
CA LEU A 71 29.66 9.48 -11.50
C LEU A 71 28.73 9.94 -10.39
N LEU A 72 28.67 11.26 -10.10
CA LEU A 72 27.75 11.79 -9.09
C LEU A 72 26.27 11.52 -9.44
N ARG A 73 25.93 11.53 -10.74
CA ARG A 73 24.57 11.17 -11.19
C ARG A 73 24.23 9.72 -10.84
N GLN A 74 25.14 8.78 -11.08
CA GLN A 74 24.93 7.37 -10.75
C GLN A 74 24.84 7.14 -9.24
N VAL A 75 25.73 7.79 -8.48
CA VAL A 75 25.65 7.76 -7.00
C VAL A 75 24.30 8.30 -6.52
N GLY A 76 23.84 9.43 -7.08
CA GLY A 76 22.54 10.01 -6.75
C GLY A 76 21.38 9.06 -7.07
N TYR A 77 21.41 8.38 -8.22
CA TYR A 77 20.42 7.38 -8.59
C TYR A 77 20.39 6.20 -7.62
N TRP A 78 21.55 5.65 -7.28
CA TRP A 78 21.68 4.57 -6.31
C TRP A 78 21.13 4.95 -4.92
N LEU A 79 21.46 6.16 -4.42
CA LEU A 79 20.96 6.67 -3.15
C LEU A 79 19.43 6.81 -3.15
N THR A 80 18.86 7.34 -4.24
CA THR A 80 17.40 7.50 -4.40
C THR A 80 16.70 6.15 -4.37
N THR A 81 17.17 5.19 -5.18
CA THR A 81 16.58 3.84 -5.27
C THR A 81 16.68 3.11 -3.93
N SER A 82 17.87 3.13 -3.29
CA SER A 82 18.07 2.52 -1.99
C SER A 82 17.16 3.12 -0.90
N ALA A 83 17.01 4.46 -0.89
CA ALA A 83 16.12 5.14 0.04
C ALA A 83 14.64 4.78 -0.23
N SER A 84 14.22 4.72 -1.50
CA SER A 84 12.85 4.40 -1.91
C SER A 84 12.46 3.00 -1.45
N VAL A 85 13.30 1.99 -1.70
CA VAL A 85 13.04 0.61 -1.28
C VAL A 85 12.94 0.50 0.25
N ARG A 86 13.89 1.12 0.98
CA ARG A 86 13.87 1.12 2.46
C ARG A 86 12.62 1.79 3.02
N GLN A 87 12.23 2.93 2.46
CA GLN A 87 11.04 3.67 2.89
C GLN A 87 9.77 2.88 2.63
N THR A 88 9.62 2.33 1.42
CA THR A 88 8.47 1.52 1.02
C THR A 88 8.31 0.31 1.95
N ASN A 89 9.40 -0.43 2.20
CA ASN A 89 9.36 -1.59 3.08
C ASN A 89 9.02 -1.21 4.52
N ALA A 90 9.63 -0.14 5.04
CA ALA A 90 9.36 0.32 6.41
C ALA A 90 7.91 0.80 6.60
N LEU A 91 7.36 1.54 5.64
CA LEU A 91 5.96 1.97 5.68
C LEU A 91 5.01 0.79 5.55
N ARG A 92 5.28 -0.16 4.64
CA ARG A 92 4.46 -1.35 4.44
C ARG A 92 4.39 -2.21 5.70
N LEU A 93 5.52 -2.52 6.31
CA LEU A 93 5.56 -3.28 7.56
C LEU A 93 4.85 -2.56 8.70
N ARG A 94 5.04 -1.24 8.82
CA ARG A 94 4.41 -0.44 9.87
C ARG A 94 2.89 -0.41 9.72
N ILE A 95 2.38 -0.15 8.50
CA ILE A 95 0.94 -0.08 8.27
C ILE A 95 0.33 -1.47 8.38
N PHE A 96 0.95 -2.49 7.79
CA PHE A 96 0.51 -3.88 7.90
C PHE A 96 0.42 -4.33 9.37
N SER A 97 1.45 -4.08 10.18
CA SER A 97 1.42 -4.39 11.60
C SER A 97 0.35 -3.60 12.38
N SER A 98 -0.01 -2.39 11.93
CA SER A 98 -1.07 -1.60 12.55
C SER A 98 -2.46 -2.15 12.27
N LEU A 99 -2.67 -2.79 11.12
CA LEU A 99 -3.94 -3.41 10.75
C LEU A 99 -4.32 -4.54 11.73
N PHE A 100 -3.36 -5.35 12.18
CA PHE A 100 -3.61 -6.39 13.19
C PHE A 100 -3.93 -5.85 14.58
N ARG A 101 -3.64 -4.58 14.85
CA ARG A 101 -3.97 -3.91 16.13
C ARG A 101 -5.28 -3.15 16.09
N ARG A 102 -5.95 -3.15 14.95
CA ARG A 102 -7.22 -2.46 14.73
C ARG A 102 -8.37 -3.30 15.26
N GLN A 103 -9.35 -2.67 15.87
CA GLN A 103 -10.64 -3.30 16.15
C GLN A 103 -11.37 -3.59 14.83
N LEU A 104 -11.78 -4.83 14.63
CA LEU A 104 -12.61 -5.21 13.49
C LEU A 104 -14.05 -4.79 13.80
N TYR A 105 -14.52 -3.74 13.15
CA TYR A 105 -15.93 -3.42 13.17
C TYR A 105 -16.62 -4.19 12.03
N ALA A 106 -17.67 -4.94 12.34
CA ALA A 106 -18.53 -5.48 11.30
C ALA A 106 -19.24 -4.33 10.60
N GLY A 107 -19.09 -4.27 9.28
CA GLY A 107 -19.51 -3.11 8.50
C GLY A 107 -18.39 -2.12 8.19
N ASP A 108 -17.15 -2.41 8.58
CA ASP A 108 -16.00 -1.63 8.13
C ASP A 108 -15.88 -1.77 6.60
N PRO A 109 -15.97 -0.66 5.84
CA PRO A 109 -15.99 -0.69 4.38
C PRO A 109 -14.65 -1.08 3.75
N LEU A 110 -13.67 -1.48 4.56
CA LEU A 110 -12.35 -1.87 4.07
C LEU A 110 -12.39 -3.24 3.39
N HIS A 111 -12.67 -3.22 2.09
CA HIS A 111 -12.49 -4.39 1.24
C HIS A 111 -11.00 -4.75 1.16
N SER A 112 -10.68 -6.03 1.20
CA SER A 112 -9.29 -6.53 1.12
C SER A 112 -8.53 -5.96 -0.09
N GLY A 113 -9.21 -5.78 -1.23
CA GLY A 113 -8.65 -5.15 -2.42
C GLY A 113 -8.27 -3.68 -2.23
N ASP A 114 -9.05 -2.89 -1.48
CA ASP A 114 -8.70 -1.50 -1.17
C ASP A 114 -7.48 -1.40 -0.25
N VAL A 115 -7.44 -2.23 0.80
CA VAL A 115 -6.27 -2.32 1.70
C VAL A 115 -5.01 -2.71 0.93
N THR A 116 -5.09 -3.71 0.05
CA THR A 116 -3.97 -4.16 -0.78
C THR A 116 -3.52 -3.06 -1.75
N SER A 117 -4.45 -2.33 -2.36
CA SER A 117 -4.15 -1.19 -3.23
C SER A 117 -3.45 -0.06 -2.47
N ARG A 118 -3.91 0.28 -1.26
CA ARG A 118 -3.29 1.29 -0.39
C ARG A 118 -1.88 0.88 0.05
N LEU A 119 -1.69 -0.39 0.45
CA LEU A 119 -0.39 -0.94 0.85
C LEU A 119 0.62 -1.05 -0.30
N SER A 120 0.16 -1.11 -1.54
CA SER A 120 1.02 -1.18 -2.72
C SER A 120 1.21 0.21 -3.34
N LYS A 121 0.16 0.77 -3.94
CA LYS A 121 0.24 1.98 -4.76
C LYS A 121 0.41 3.26 -3.94
N ASP A 122 -0.35 3.43 -2.83
CA ASP A 122 -0.28 4.66 -2.04
C ASP A 122 1.04 4.78 -1.30
N ILE A 123 1.57 3.68 -0.76
CA ILE A 123 2.89 3.66 -0.11
C ILE A 123 3.99 3.99 -1.12
N GLU A 124 3.96 3.39 -2.32
CA GLU A 124 4.94 3.65 -3.36
C GLU A 124 4.92 5.12 -3.78
N GLN A 125 3.74 5.69 -3.98
CA GLN A 125 3.57 7.10 -4.35
C GLN A 125 4.11 8.06 -3.29
N VAL A 126 3.79 7.82 -2.03
CA VAL A 126 4.32 8.61 -0.91
C VAL A 126 5.84 8.45 -0.80
N SER A 127 6.35 7.22 -0.95
CA SER A 127 7.77 6.93 -0.91
C SER A 127 8.53 7.68 -2.01
N THR A 128 8.04 7.65 -3.26
CA THR A 128 8.63 8.37 -4.40
C THR A 128 8.69 9.88 -4.14
N VAL A 129 7.63 10.47 -3.60
CA VAL A 129 7.65 11.91 -3.27
C VAL A 129 8.69 12.22 -2.19
N CYS A 130 8.80 11.40 -1.16
CA CYS A 130 9.78 11.60 -0.07
C CYS A 130 11.23 11.47 -0.52
N THR A 131 11.52 10.47 -1.38
CA THR A 131 12.89 10.06 -1.69
C THR A 131 13.43 10.63 -3.00
N GLU A 132 12.54 10.98 -3.92
CA GLU A 132 12.90 11.48 -5.25
C GLU A 132 12.45 12.94 -5.45
N ASN A 133 11.11 13.22 -5.38
CA ASN A 133 10.59 14.52 -5.79
C ASN A 133 11.08 15.65 -4.86
N VAL A 134 11.01 15.47 -3.54
CA VAL A 134 11.41 16.51 -2.58
C VAL A 134 12.91 16.83 -2.67
N PRO A 135 13.85 15.87 -2.61
CA PRO A 135 15.27 16.16 -2.82
C PRO A 135 15.55 16.77 -4.20
N GLN A 136 14.90 16.28 -5.26
CA GLN A 136 15.10 16.80 -6.61
C GLN A 136 14.58 18.24 -6.75
N MET A 137 13.47 18.60 -6.12
CA MET A 137 12.98 20.00 -6.08
C MET A 137 14.03 20.94 -5.47
N VAL A 138 14.64 20.54 -4.35
CA VAL A 138 15.69 21.33 -3.69
C VAL A 138 16.90 21.49 -4.62
N ILE A 139 17.38 20.40 -5.24
CA ILE A 139 18.52 20.44 -6.16
C ILE A 139 18.21 21.35 -7.37
N THR A 140 17.00 21.23 -7.93
CA THR A 140 16.57 22.03 -9.07
C THR A 140 16.47 23.51 -8.74
N LEU A 141 16.00 23.88 -7.54
CA LEU A 141 15.99 25.28 -7.11
C LEU A 141 17.42 25.84 -6.95
N ILE A 142 18.33 25.06 -6.39
CA ILE A 142 19.76 25.44 -6.27
C ILE A 142 20.37 25.59 -7.68
N GLN A 143 20.04 24.71 -8.61
CA GLN A 143 20.50 24.80 -10.00
C GLN A 143 20.01 26.08 -10.68
N LEU A 144 18.74 26.44 -10.51
CA LEU A 144 18.17 27.67 -11.07
C LEU A 144 18.85 28.91 -10.49
N CYS A 145 19.03 28.96 -9.16
CA CYS A 145 19.74 30.05 -8.50
C CYS A 145 21.20 30.16 -8.98
N GLY A 146 21.92 29.04 -9.05
CA GLY A 146 23.32 29.00 -9.51
C GLY A 146 23.47 29.43 -10.97
N ALA A 147 22.60 28.93 -11.85
CA ALA A 147 22.60 29.32 -13.27
C ALA A 147 22.28 30.82 -13.46
N PHE A 148 21.32 31.34 -12.69
CA PHE A 148 20.99 32.79 -12.72
C PHE A 148 22.16 33.64 -12.21
N LEU A 149 22.80 33.28 -11.11
CA LEU A 149 23.95 34.00 -10.57
C LEU A 149 25.13 34.00 -11.53
N LEU A 150 25.43 32.86 -12.15
CA LEU A 150 26.51 32.75 -13.16
C LEU A 150 26.19 33.57 -14.39
N MET A 151 24.93 33.56 -14.87
CA MET A 151 24.49 34.36 -15.99
C MET A 151 24.59 35.87 -15.69
N ARG A 152 24.18 36.30 -14.48
CA ARG A 152 24.31 37.70 -14.04
C ARG A 152 25.76 38.17 -13.97
N TRP A 153 26.68 37.27 -13.65
CA TRP A 153 28.10 37.56 -13.64
C TRP A 153 28.67 37.81 -15.04
N PHE A 154 28.13 37.14 -16.06
CA PHE A 154 28.52 37.36 -17.45
C PHE A 154 27.84 38.60 -18.07
N ASP A 155 26.52 38.72 -17.94
CA ASP A 155 25.72 39.89 -18.38
C ASP A 155 24.46 40.03 -17.55
N ALA A 156 24.40 41.10 -16.75
CA ALA A 156 23.25 41.35 -15.88
C ALA A 156 21.94 41.66 -16.64
N ARG A 157 22.02 42.27 -17.83
CA ARG A 157 20.83 42.65 -18.61
C ARG A 157 20.12 41.42 -19.15
N LEU A 158 20.85 40.48 -19.74
CA LEU A 158 20.30 39.22 -20.26
C LEU A 158 19.71 38.38 -19.12
N ALA A 159 20.39 38.30 -17.97
CA ALA A 159 19.91 37.58 -16.81
C ALA A 159 18.52 38.06 -16.34
N TRP A 160 18.31 39.38 -16.27
CA TRP A 160 17.02 39.96 -15.90
C TRP A 160 15.92 39.71 -16.94
N VAL A 161 16.23 39.78 -18.25
CA VAL A 161 15.27 39.50 -19.32
C VAL A 161 14.77 38.05 -19.20
N LEU A 162 15.66 37.08 -18.99
CA LEU A 162 15.28 35.68 -18.84
C LEU A 162 14.55 35.41 -17.53
N LEU A 163 14.90 36.12 -16.45
CA LEU A 163 14.18 36.02 -15.17
C LEU A 163 12.73 36.47 -15.31
N VAL A 164 12.44 37.53 -16.06
CA VAL A 164 11.07 38.01 -16.29
C VAL A 164 10.29 37.05 -17.20
N LEU A 165 10.94 36.42 -18.17
CA LEU A 165 10.29 35.42 -19.05
C LEU A 165 9.86 34.15 -18.29
N THR A 166 10.59 33.78 -17.23
CA THR A 166 10.36 32.57 -16.45
C THR A 166 8.99 32.54 -15.75
N PRO A 167 8.54 33.57 -15.01
CA PRO A 167 7.20 33.60 -14.40
C PRO A 167 6.08 33.51 -15.44
N LEU A 168 6.27 34.11 -16.61
CA LEU A 168 5.29 34.03 -17.71
C LEU A 168 5.09 32.58 -18.16
N ALA A 169 6.16 31.82 -18.34
CA ALA A 169 6.11 30.39 -18.65
C ALA A 169 5.42 29.57 -17.53
N ILE A 170 5.63 29.94 -16.26
CA ILE A 170 4.98 29.27 -15.11
C ILE A 170 3.46 29.53 -15.11
N VAL A 171 3.01 30.75 -15.39
CA VAL A 171 1.57 31.08 -15.45
C VAL A 171 0.89 30.31 -16.58
N PHE A 172 1.48 30.30 -17.78
CA PHE A 172 0.97 29.48 -18.89
C PHE A 172 0.98 27.99 -18.53
N GLY A 173 2.05 27.49 -17.89
CA GLY A 173 2.15 26.12 -17.42
C GLY A 173 1.01 25.74 -16.44
N LYS A 174 0.63 26.62 -15.52
CA LYS A 174 -0.49 26.36 -14.58
C LYS A 174 -1.84 26.18 -15.30
N LEU A 175 -2.12 26.98 -16.32
CA LEU A 175 -3.35 26.86 -17.13
C LEU A 175 -3.39 25.50 -17.86
N ILE A 176 -2.28 25.12 -18.47
CA ILE A 176 -2.14 23.83 -19.16
C ILE A 176 -2.32 22.67 -18.19
N VAL A 177 -1.63 22.69 -17.03
CA VAL A 177 -1.70 21.63 -16.02
C VAL A 177 -3.11 21.48 -15.46
N ARG A 178 -3.81 22.59 -15.20
CA ARG A 178 -5.20 22.54 -14.70
C ARG A 178 -6.13 21.83 -15.70
N ARG A 179 -6.00 22.13 -16.99
CA ARG A 179 -6.83 21.51 -18.04
C ARG A 179 -6.48 20.04 -18.23
N LEU A 180 -5.18 19.70 -18.25
CA LEU A 180 -4.71 18.33 -18.34
C LEU A 180 -5.18 17.47 -17.17
N ARG A 181 -5.22 18.05 -15.96
CA ARG A 181 -5.71 17.35 -14.75
C ARG A 181 -7.17 16.92 -14.92
N GLN A 182 -8.04 17.81 -15.40
CA GLN A 182 -9.46 17.46 -15.64
C GLN A 182 -9.59 16.33 -16.64
N MET A 183 -8.93 16.44 -17.81
CA MET A 183 -8.95 15.38 -18.82
C MET A 183 -8.38 14.04 -18.31
N THR A 184 -7.42 14.09 -17.38
CA THR A 184 -6.85 12.88 -16.76
C THR A 184 -7.84 12.22 -15.80
N LEU A 185 -8.66 13.00 -15.08
CA LEU A 185 -9.69 12.46 -14.20
C LEU A 185 -10.78 11.74 -15.01
N ASP A 186 -11.21 12.33 -16.14
CA ASP A 186 -12.19 11.70 -17.04
C ASP A 186 -11.66 10.35 -17.56
N ILE A 187 -10.40 10.30 -18.00
CA ILE A 187 -9.75 9.06 -18.46
C ILE A 187 -9.70 8.01 -17.35
N ARG A 188 -9.31 8.41 -16.13
CA ARG A 188 -9.25 7.48 -14.99
C ARG A 188 -10.62 6.92 -14.61
N GLN A 189 -11.67 7.72 -14.75
CA GLN A 189 -13.03 7.25 -14.53
C GLN A 189 -13.43 6.20 -15.55
N ASP A 190 -13.14 6.42 -16.85
CA ASP A 190 -13.38 5.45 -17.91
C ASP A 190 -12.55 4.16 -17.68
N GLU A 191 -11.27 4.28 -17.33
CA GLU A 191 -10.39 3.13 -17.00
C GLU A 191 -10.93 2.32 -15.83
N SER A 192 -11.43 2.97 -14.77
CA SER A 192 -12.02 2.31 -13.62
C SER A 192 -13.29 1.53 -13.99
N GLN A 193 -14.15 2.11 -14.86
CA GLN A 193 -15.36 1.42 -15.33
C GLN A 193 -15.01 0.19 -16.18
N ILE A 194 -14.00 0.31 -17.06
CA ILE A 194 -13.51 -0.82 -17.86
C ILE A 194 -12.94 -1.92 -16.96
N GLN A 195 -12.13 -1.56 -15.97
CA GLN A 195 -11.55 -2.52 -15.03
C GLN A 195 -12.65 -3.28 -14.26
N MET A 196 -13.67 -2.57 -13.80
CA MET A 196 -14.83 -3.18 -13.12
C MET A 196 -15.57 -4.15 -14.04
N GLN A 197 -15.85 -3.75 -15.29
CA GLN A 197 -16.52 -4.62 -16.27
C GLN A 197 -15.72 -5.88 -16.59
N VAL A 198 -14.38 -5.77 -16.70
CA VAL A 198 -13.50 -6.93 -16.92
C VAL A 198 -13.49 -7.83 -15.69
N GLN A 199 -13.40 -7.29 -14.49
CA GLN A 199 -13.40 -8.05 -13.24
C GLN A 199 -14.72 -8.82 -13.07
N GLU A 200 -15.88 -8.17 -13.24
CA GLU A 200 -17.20 -8.82 -13.18
C GLU A 200 -17.35 -9.91 -14.25
N GLY A 201 -16.87 -9.62 -15.48
CA GLY A 201 -16.91 -10.59 -16.57
C GLY A 201 -16.07 -11.85 -16.28
N MET A 202 -14.93 -11.71 -15.61
CA MET A 202 -14.10 -12.85 -15.23
C MET A 202 -14.67 -13.60 -14.03
N GLU A 203 -15.19 -12.90 -13.04
CA GLU A 203 -15.80 -13.50 -11.84
C GLU A 203 -17.04 -14.32 -12.20
N HIS A 204 -17.86 -13.84 -13.14
CA HIS A 204 -19.09 -14.51 -13.58
C HIS A 204 -18.97 -15.21 -14.94
N ASN A 205 -17.74 -15.56 -15.36
CA ASN A 205 -17.49 -16.15 -16.69
C ASN A 205 -18.34 -17.40 -16.96
N ALA A 206 -18.48 -18.31 -15.98
CA ALA A 206 -19.29 -19.51 -16.13
C ALA A 206 -20.77 -19.19 -16.40
N VAL A 207 -21.30 -18.17 -15.72
CA VAL A 207 -22.70 -17.70 -15.90
C VAL A 207 -22.86 -17.06 -17.28
N LEU A 208 -21.93 -16.18 -17.67
CA LEU A 208 -21.99 -15.50 -18.98
C LEU A 208 -21.94 -16.52 -20.13
N ARG A 209 -21.09 -17.54 -20.01
CA ARG A 209 -21.05 -18.65 -20.99
C ARG A 209 -22.34 -19.46 -21.03
N SER A 210 -22.89 -19.79 -19.86
CA SER A 210 -24.15 -20.54 -19.82
C SER A 210 -25.36 -19.79 -20.44
N LEU A 211 -25.29 -18.46 -20.43
CA LEU A 211 -26.29 -17.57 -21.03
C LEU A 211 -26.00 -17.24 -22.51
N GLY A 212 -24.83 -17.63 -23.06
CA GLY A 212 -24.41 -17.25 -24.41
C GLY A 212 -24.20 -15.73 -24.58
N ALA A 213 -23.86 -15.03 -23.51
CA ALA A 213 -23.79 -13.56 -23.44
C ALA A 213 -22.39 -12.98 -23.76
N GLU A 214 -21.44 -13.80 -24.22
CA GLU A 214 -20.04 -13.38 -24.43
C GLU A 214 -19.91 -12.24 -25.43
N LEU A 215 -20.65 -12.34 -26.56
CA LEU A 215 -20.60 -11.30 -27.59
C LEU A 215 -21.17 -9.98 -27.09
N TRP A 216 -22.27 -10.02 -26.34
CA TRP A 216 -22.89 -8.81 -25.79
C TRP A 216 -21.96 -8.09 -24.79
N VAL A 217 -21.30 -8.85 -23.90
CA VAL A 217 -20.35 -8.28 -22.92
C VAL A 217 -19.12 -7.71 -23.62
N THR A 218 -18.63 -8.40 -24.66
CA THR A 218 -17.49 -7.95 -25.47
C THR A 218 -17.79 -6.67 -26.23
N ASP A 219 -18.96 -6.56 -26.86
CA ASP A 219 -19.42 -5.36 -27.58
C ASP A 219 -19.57 -4.16 -26.63
N ARG A 220 -20.13 -4.41 -25.44
CA ARG A 220 -20.22 -3.39 -24.38
C ARG A 220 -18.84 -2.90 -23.96
N LEU A 221 -17.88 -3.81 -23.77
CA LEU A 221 -16.50 -3.48 -23.43
C LEU A 221 -15.84 -2.66 -24.55
N ASP A 222 -16.05 -3.04 -25.82
CA ASP A 222 -15.52 -2.30 -26.97
C ASP A 222 -16.06 -0.88 -27.02
N THR A 223 -17.35 -0.68 -26.78
CA THR A 223 -17.97 0.66 -26.69
C THR A 223 -17.30 1.52 -25.61
N MET A 224 -17.03 0.94 -24.44
CA MET A 224 -16.32 1.64 -23.35
C MET A 224 -14.89 1.98 -23.73
N GLN A 225 -14.16 1.08 -24.41
CA GLN A 225 -12.81 1.31 -24.91
C GLN A 225 -12.76 2.40 -25.99
N GLN A 226 -13.75 2.46 -26.88
CA GLN A 226 -13.86 3.52 -27.89
C GLN A 226 -14.05 4.90 -27.24
N ARG A 227 -14.87 4.99 -26.18
CA ARG A 227 -15.03 6.21 -25.38
C ARG A 227 -13.71 6.62 -24.70
N LEU A 228 -13.02 5.68 -24.05
CA LEU A 228 -11.70 5.89 -23.45
C LEU A 228 -10.70 6.40 -24.49
N ARG A 229 -10.65 5.73 -25.66
CA ARG A 229 -9.80 6.16 -26.79
C ARG A 229 -10.07 7.61 -27.20
N GLY A 230 -11.36 7.98 -27.29
CA GLY A 230 -11.76 9.36 -27.60
C GLY A 230 -11.21 10.39 -26.60
N ASN A 231 -11.35 10.10 -25.31
CA ASN A 231 -10.86 10.96 -24.22
C ASN A 231 -9.32 11.03 -24.17
N VAL A 232 -8.64 9.90 -24.36
CA VAL A 232 -7.17 9.84 -24.46
C VAL A 232 -6.67 10.64 -25.67
N MET A 233 -7.29 10.50 -26.84
CA MET A 233 -6.89 11.26 -28.03
C MET A 233 -7.14 12.76 -27.87
N ARG A 234 -8.23 13.17 -27.22
CA ARG A 234 -8.50 14.58 -26.89
C ARG A 234 -7.40 15.15 -25.99
N ARG A 235 -7.04 14.44 -24.91
CA ARG A 235 -5.93 14.82 -24.03
C ARG A 235 -4.61 14.87 -24.77
N THR A 236 -4.33 13.88 -25.61
CA THR A 236 -3.09 13.81 -26.40
C THR A 236 -2.97 15.00 -27.35
N ARG A 237 -4.02 15.35 -28.11
CA ARG A 237 -4.04 16.52 -28.99
C ARG A 237 -3.73 17.80 -28.20
N PHE A 238 -4.39 18.00 -27.06
CA PHE A 238 -4.12 19.16 -26.20
C PHE A 238 -2.66 19.16 -25.69
N THR A 239 -2.14 18.01 -25.29
CA THR A 239 -0.75 17.87 -24.83
C THR A 239 0.24 18.17 -25.94
N VAL A 240 -0.01 17.73 -27.17
CA VAL A 240 0.85 18.01 -28.33
C VAL A 240 0.87 19.51 -28.61
N ILE A 241 -0.29 20.16 -28.66
CA ILE A 241 -0.37 21.62 -28.86
C ILE A 241 0.38 22.36 -27.74
N ALA A 242 0.15 21.97 -26.48
CA ALA A 242 0.83 22.56 -25.34
C ALA A 242 2.36 22.40 -25.44
N ARG A 243 2.85 21.23 -25.86
CA ARG A 243 4.29 20.97 -26.06
C ARG A 243 4.86 21.80 -27.20
N ILE A 244 4.13 21.97 -28.30
CA ILE A 244 4.55 22.84 -29.43
C ILE A 244 4.68 24.29 -28.93
N VAL A 245 3.66 24.81 -28.26
CA VAL A 245 3.70 26.19 -27.72
C VAL A 245 4.86 26.39 -26.75
N MET A 246 5.06 25.44 -25.82
CA MET A 246 6.19 25.48 -24.88
C MET A 246 7.53 25.39 -25.61
N GLY A 247 7.64 24.48 -26.59
CA GLY A 247 8.87 24.32 -27.40
C GLY A 247 9.21 25.57 -28.17
N CYS A 248 8.21 26.23 -28.79
CA CYS A 248 8.40 27.51 -29.47
C CYS A 248 8.82 28.62 -28.50
N ALA A 249 8.19 28.70 -27.31
CA ALA A 249 8.56 29.68 -26.29
C ALA A 249 10.00 29.50 -25.79
N PHE A 250 10.46 28.25 -25.61
CA PHE A 250 11.84 27.96 -25.25
C PHE A 250 12.79 28.20 -26.40
N GLY A 251 12.41 27.85 -27.65
CA GLY A 251 13.17 28.17 -28.83
C GLY A 251 13.38 29.68 -29.03
N LEU A 252 12.34 30.48 -28.78
CA LEU A 252 12.43 31.94 -28.77
C LEU A 252 13.39 32.46 -27.71
N GLY A 253 13.39 31.89 -26.49
CA GLY A 253 14.35 32.23 -25.44
C GLY A 253 15.80 31.93 -25.85
N TYR A 254 16.04 30.79 -26.52
CA TYR A 254 17.33 30.42 -27.06
C TYR A 254 17.78 31.37 -28.21
N LEU A 255 16.86 31.67 -29.15
CA LEU A 255 17.11 32.61 -30.23
C LEU A 255 17.42 34.01 -29.71
N LEU A 256 16.71 34.47 -28.68
CA LEU A 256 16.95 35.77 -28.05
C LEU A 256 18.36 35.83 -27.45
N ALA A 257 18.79 34.79 -26.76
CA ALA A 257 20.13 34.71 -26.20
C ALA A 257 21.20 34.65 -27.33
N PHE A 258 20.91 33.95 -28.44
CA PHE A 258 21.78 33.84 -29.60
C PHE A 258 21.93 35.19 -30.32
N VAL A 259 20.81 35.88 -30.61
CA VAL A 259 20.82 37.20 -31.28
C VAL A 259 21.48 38.24 -30.37
N TRP A 260 21.15 38.27 -29.08
CA TRP A 260 21.81 39.15 -28.10
C TRP A 260 23.32 38.94 -28.06
N GLY A 261 23.73 37.66 -27.99
CA GLY A 261 25.12 37.26 -28.01
C GLY A 261 25.82 37.68 -29.32
N GLY A 262 25.17 37.46 -30.47
CA GLY A 262 25.70 37.86 -31.78
C GLY A 262 25.88 39.37 -31.95
N ILE A 263 24.90 40.17 -31.50
CA ILE A 263 25.00 41.64 -31.49
C ILE A 263 26.12 42.10 -30.57
N GLY A 264 26.18 41.53 -29.35
CA GLY A 264 27.26 41.85 -28.39
C GLY A 264 28.65 41.47 -28.91
N LEU A 265 28.79 40.37 -29.62
CA LEU A 265 30.03 39.94 -30.25
C LEU A 265 30.43 40.89 -31.38
N ARG A 266 29.48 41.29 -32.23
CA ARG A 266 29.70 42.28 -33.29
C ARG A 266 30.16 43.63 -32.73
N ASN A 267 29.59 44.06 -31.63
CA ASN A 267 29.89 45.34 -30.98
C ASN A 267 31.14 45.27 -30.07
N GLY A 268 31.79 44.11 -29.97
CA GLY A 268 32.96 43.90 -29.10
C GLY A 268 32.67 43.97 -27.58
N THR A 269 31.38 43.93 -27.17
CA THR A 269 31.00 44.03 -25.77
C THR A 269 31.05 42.68 -25.02
N ILE A 270 31.00 41.57 -25.75
CA ILE A 270 31.15 40.21 -25.22
C ILE A 270 32.05 39.35 -26.09
N THR A 271 32.58 38.27 -25.53
CA THR A 271 33.41 37.31 -26.21
C THR A 271 32.60 36.12 -26.76
N PHE A 272 33.22 35.35 -27.68
CA PHE A 272 32.56 34.14 -28.22
C PHE A 272 32.31 33.08 -27.13
N GLY A 273 33.21 32.95 -26.14
CA GLY A 273 33.05 32.08 -25.02
C GLY A 273 31.86 32.49 -24.12
N VAL A 274 31.62 33.79 -23.93
CA VAL A 274 30.45 34.29 -23.22
C VAL A 274 29.15 33.97 -23.98
N MET A 275 29.12 34.15 -25.30
CA MET A 275 27.97 33.80 -26.12
C MET A 275 27.61 32.30 -26.01
N THR A 276 28.60 31.42 -26.13
CA THR A 276 28.37 29.97 -26.01
C THR A 276 27.89 29.57 -24.59
N SER A 277 28.42 30.25 -23.56
CA SER A 277 28.00 30.05 -22.17
C SER A 277 26.54 30.48 -21.95
N PHE A 278 26.07 31.56 -22.58
CA PHE A 278 24.68 31.97 -22.53
C PHE A 278 23.74 30.88 -23.05
N LEU A 279 24.07 30.27 -24.18
CA LEU A 279 23.26 29.22 -24.77
C LEU A 279 23.18 27.99 -23.85
N GLN A 280 24.30 27.62 -23.23
CA GLN A 280 24.32 26.52 -22.24
C GLN A 280 23.47 26.86 -20.99
N LEU A 281 23.60 28.07 -20.46
CA LEU A 281 22.86 28.52 -19.26
C LEU A 281 21.35 28.64 -19.51
N VAL A 282 20.93 29.05 -20.71
CA VAL A 282 19.52 29.04 -21.10
C VAL A 282 18.93 27.64 -20.99
N GLY A 283 19.63 26.63 -21.50
CA GLY A 283 19.22 25.23 -21.35
C GLY A 283 19.17 24.78 -19.90
N MET A 284 20.15 25.18 -19.08
CA MET A 284 20.21 24.86 -17.65
C MET A 284 19.12 25.56 -16.82
N ILE A 285 18.43 26.56 -17.33
CA ILE A 285 17.28 27.22 -16.70
C ILE A 285 15.96 26.62 -17.19
N GLN A 286 15.83 26.39 -18.50
CA GLN A 286 14.56 25.97 -19.10
C GLN A 286 14.15 24.54 -18.72
N HIS A 287 15.07 23.57 -18.79
CA HIS A 287 14.78 22.18 -18.46
C HIS A 287 14.31 21.95 -17.00
N PRO A 288 15.00 22.52 -15.99
CA PRO A 288 14.57 22.40 -14.61
C PRO A 288 13.18 22.95 -14.31
N ILE A 289 12.77 24.03 -14.98
CA ILE A 289 11.43 24.60 -14.81
C ILE A 289 10.35 23.59 -15.22
N LEU A 290 10.54 22.91 -16.37
CA LEU A 290 9.64 21.85 -16.80
C LEU A 290 9.61 20.67 -15.83
N GLN A 291 10.76 20.29 -15.29
CA GLN A 291 10.84 19.23 -14.28
C GLN A 291 10.04 19.58 -13.03
N LEU A 292 10.19 20.80 -12.50
CA LEU A 292 9.42 21.26 -11.34
C LEU A 292 7.90 21.21 -11.59
N LEU A 293 7.46 21.68 -12.77
CA LEU A 293 6.04 21.63 -13.13
C LEU A 293 5.51 20.20 -13.21
N ASN A 294 6.30 19.26 -13.72
CA ASN A 294 5.92 17.86 -13.82
C ASN A 294 5.89 17.13 -12.45
N MET A 295 6.59 17.62 -11.44
CA MET A 295 6.59 17.03 -10.09
C MET A 295 5.37 17.43 -9.25
N VAL A 296 4.75 18.59 -9.53
CA VAL A 296 3.61 19.12 -8.75
C VAL A 296 2.44 18.14 -8.67
N PRO A 297 1.97 17.49 -9.75
CA PRO A 297 0.89 16.51 -9.65
C PRO A 297 1.23 15.34 -8.72
N GLY A 298 2.47 14.84 -8.76
CA GLY A 298 2.95 13.77 -7.88
C GLY A 298 2.83 14.12 -6.40
N VAL A 299 3.23 15.35 -6.05
CA VAL A 299 3.10 15.85 -4.65
C VAL A 299 1.64 15.95 -4.23
N ILE A 300 0.75 16.48 -5.09
CA ILE A 300 -0.68 16.57 -4.80
C ILE A 300 -1.30 15.18 -4.61
N HIS A 301 -0.96 14.22 -5.46
CA HIS A 301 -1.45 12.85 -5.31
C HIS A 301 -0.94 12.19 -4.03
N ALA A 302 0.32 12.44 -3.65
CA ALA A 302 0.87 11.90 -2.41
C ALA A 302 0.14 12.43 -1.17
N THR A 303 -0.36 13.67 -1.15
CA THR A 303 -1.16 14.16 -0.02
C THR A 303 -2.46 13.37 0.14
N ALA A 304 -3.16 13.08 -0.95
CA ALA A 304 -4.36 12.24 -0.92
C ALA A 304 -4.04 10.79 -0.49
N SER A 305 -2.90 10.24 -0.94
CA SER A 305 -2.44 8.91 -0.52
C SER A 305 -2.09 8.89 0.98
N ILE A 306 -1.50 9.97 1.52
CA ILE A 306 -1.22 10.10 2.95
C ILE A 306 -2.53 10.08 3.76
N ASP A 307 -3.55 10.82 3.32
CA ASP A 307 -4.84 10.86 4.02
C ASP A 307 -5.49 9.46 4.07
N ARG A 308 -5.46 8.72 2.95
CA ARG A 308 -5.94 7.32 2.89
C ARG A 308 -5.14 6.35 3.75
N LEU A 309 -3.81 6.51 3.81
CA LEU A 309 -2.95 5.67 4.66
C LEU A 309 -3.13 6.00 6.15
N GLU A 310 -3.35 7.27 6.50
CA GLU A 310 -3.61 7.67 7.89
C GLU A 310 -4.99 7.19 8.35
N GLU A 311 -6.00 7.15 7.47
CA GLU A 311 -7.29 6.54 7.73
C GLU A 311 -7.15 5.06 8.14
N LEU A 312 -6.24 4.30 7.49
CA LEU A 312 -5.93 2.92 7.90
C LEU A 312 -5.29 2.84 9.29
N VAL A 313 -4.52 3.84 9.69
CA VAL A 313 -3.76 3.84 10.95
C VAL A 313 -4.54 4.48 12.10
N SER A 314 -5.37 5.50 11.82
CA SER A 314 -6.05 6.34 12.82
C SER A 314 -7.39 5.80 13.29
N SER A 315 -7.92 4.74 12.70
CA SER A 315 -9.10 4.05 13.25
C SER A 315 -8.85 3.62 14.69
N PRO A 316 -9.88 3.64 15.57
CA PRO A 316 -9.71 3.39 16.99
C PRO A 316 -8.92 2.09 17.22
N LYS A 317 -7.81 2.22 17.91
CA LYS A 317 -6.95 1.07 18.25
C LYS A 317 -7.60 0.28 19.37
N LEU A 318 -7.51 -1.04 19.27
CA LEU A 318 -7.91 -1.99 20.32
C LEU A 318 -7.34 -1.65 21.72
N GLY A 319 -6.45 -0.70 21.85
CA GLY A 319 -5.68 -0.38 23.03
C GLY A 319 -5.85 1.01 23.63
N GLU A 320 -6.66 1.91 23.07
CA GLU A 320 -6.92 3.19 23.77
C GLU A 320 -7.86 3.04 24.96
N VAL A 321 -8.61 1.94 25.03
CA VAL A 321 -9.39 1.53 26.20
C VAL A 321 -8.54 0.74 27.24
N ARG A 322 -7.31 0.37 26.89
CA ARG A 322 -6.41 -0.46 27.72
C ARG A 322 -5.09 0.21 28.07
N ARG A 323 -5.12 1.35 28.76
CA ARG A 323 -3.95 1.83 29.53
C ARG A 323 -3.74 0.96 30.75
N GLY A 324 -3.26 -0.26 30.60
CA GLY A 324 -2.98 -1.12 31.75
C GLY A 324 -2.45 -2.52 31.44
N LEU A 325 -2.34 -2.97 30.23
CA LEU A 325 -1.95 -4.36 29.96
C LEU A 325 -0.75 -4.49 28.99
N ASN A 326 0.16 -5.34 29.42
CA ASN A 326 1.47 -5.64 28.81
C ASN A 326 1.44 -5.94 27.30
N ARG A 327 2.52 -5.52 26.64
CA ARG A 327 2.87 -5.79 25.24
C ARG A 327 2.97 -7.31 25.01
N GLY A 328 2.11 -7.88 24.18
CA GLY A 328 2.47 -9.17 23.61
C GLY A 328 1.38 -10.09 23.09
N SER A 329 0.14 -10.04 23.54
CA SER A 329 -0.89 -10.98 23.06
C SER A 329 -2.22 -10.28 22.84
N PHE A 330 -2.91 -10.65 21.75
CA PHE A 330 -4.31 -10.34 21.51
C PHE A 330 -5.14 -11.23 22.47
N ARG A 331 -5.38 -10.73 23.71
CA ARG A 331 -6.22 -11.41 24.67
C ARG A 331 -7.38 -10.51 25.06
N PRO A 332 -8.64 -11.00 25.06
CA PRO A 332 -9.74 -10.31 25.73
C PRO A 332 -9.38 -10.02 27.20
N PRO A 333 -10.07 -9.09 27.90
CA PRO A 333 -9.83 -8.88 29.32
C PRO A 333 -10.00 -10.23 30.00
N LEU A 334 -8.88 -10.83 30.40
CA LEU A 334 -8.93 -12.00 31.28
C LEU A 334 -9.70 -11.60 32.52
N ALA A 335 -10.76 -12.32 32.80
CA ALA A 335 -11.41 -12.30 34.08
C ALA A 335 -10.38 -12.62 35.19
N PRO A 336 -10.65 -12.29 36.44
CA PRO A 336 -9.81 -12.71 37.56
C PRO A 336 -9.54 -14.23 37.46
N PRO A 337 -8.39 -14.72 37.94
CA PRO A 337 -7.89 -16.08 37.74
C PRO A 337 -8.80 -17.23 38.22
N ASN A 338 -9.96 -16.92 38.79
CA ASN A 338 -10.91 -17.89 39.32
C ASN A 338 -12.05 -18.29 38.34
N LEU A 339 -12.06 -17.79 37.09
CA LEU A 339 -13.07 -18.08 36.06
C LEU A 339 -12.51 -18.99 35.00
N GLY A 340 -12.10 -20.20 35.35
CA GLY A 340 -11.48 -21.15 34.43
C GLY A 340 -12.45 -21.62 33.33
N GLY A 341 -12.38 -21.04 32.13
CA GLY A 341 -13.08 -21.53 30.93
C GLY A 341 -14.56 -21.15 30.82
N GLU A 342 -15.09 -20.21 31.60
CA GLU A 342 -16.50 -19.76 31.48
C GLU A 342 -16.63 -18.46 30.67
N ILE A 343 -17.80 -18.26 30.04
CA ILE A 343 -18.17 -17.00 29.38
C ILE A 343 -19.50 -16.51 29.94
N ARG A 344 -19.54 -15.22 30.31
CA ARG A 344 -20.75 -14.60 30.85
C ARG A 344 -21.16 -13.38 30.05
N PHE A 345 -22.41 -13.31 29.67
CA PHE A 345 -23.09 -12.17 29.10
C PHE A 345 -24.04 -11.59 30.16
N ASP A 346 -23.83 -10.34 30.54
CA ASP A 346 -24.64 -9.63 31.54
C ASP A 346 -25.37 -8.48 30.83
N ASP A 347 -26.67 -8.66 30.54
CA ASP A 347 -27.58 -7.67 29.94
C ASP A 347 -27.01 -7.01 28.67
N VAL A 348 -26.52 -7.82 27.73
CA VAL A 348 -25.81 -7.37 26.56
C VAL A 348 -26.76 -6.96 25.45
N THR A 349 -26.66 -5.68 25.05
CA THR A 349 -27.27 -5.14 23.82
C THR A 349 -26.19 -4.78 22.83
N PHE A 350 -26.39 -5.15 21.57
CA PHE A 350 -25.45 -4.85 20.49
C PHE A 350 -26.15 -4.43 19.20
N ARG A 351 -25.62 -3.33 18.60
CA ARG A 351 -26.05 -2.79 17.32
C ARG A 351 -24.82 -2.42 16.48
N TYR A 352 -24.86 -2.70 15.17
CA TYR A 352 -23.83 -2.24 14.24
C TYR A 352 -23.92 -0.73 14.00
N ALA A 353 -22.78 -0.08 13.84
CA ALA A 353 -22.70 1.38 13.60
C ALA A 353 -23.45 1.85 12.32
N THR A 354 -23.58 0.97 11.33
CA THR A 354 -24.25 1.24 10.05
C THR A 354 -25.71 0.78 9.99
N GLY A 355 -26.25 0.23 11.08
CA GLY A 355 -27.61 -0.34 11.11
C GLY A 355 -28.45 0.19 12.27
N ASP A 356 -29.74 0.41 12.02
CA ASP A 356 -30.70 0.85 13.05
C ASP A 356 -31.23 -0.31 13.91
N ARG A 357 -31.05 -1.56 13.47
CA ARG A 357 -31.57 -2.76 14.14
C ARG A 357 -30.61 -3.25 15.22
N GLU A 358 -31.13 -3.51 16.42
CA GLU A 358 -30.43 -4.26 17.45
C GLU A 358 -30.34 -5.72 17.05
N ILE A 359 -29.12 -6.25 17.07
CA ILE A 359 -28.84 -7.66 16.74
C ILE A 359 -28.96 -8.53 17.99
N LEU A 360 -28.54 -8.00 19.12
CA LEU A 360 -28.75 -8.59 20.43
C LEU A 360 -29.44 -7.55 21.30
N SER A 361 -30.51 -7.93 21.99
CA SER A 361 -31.27 -7.05 22.88
C SER A 361 -31.37 -7.73 24.26
N HIS A 362 -30.78 -7.11 25.27
CA HIS A 362 -30.81 -7.56 26.66
C HIS A 362 -30.41 -9.04 26.84
N PHE A 363 -29.45 -9.51 26.05
CA PHE A 363 -29.03 -10.91 26.10
C PHE A 363 -28.21 -11.21 27.36
N THR A 364 -28.71 -12.13 28.17
CA THR A 364 -28.04 -12.61 29.39
C THR A 364 -27.91 -14.12 29.31
N HIS A 365 -26.70 -14.64 29.37
CA HIS A 365 -26.41 -16.07 29.35
C HIS A 365 -25.06 -16.38 29.99
N HIS A 366 -24.95 -17.56 30.63
CA HIS A 366 -23.74 -18.04 31.27
C HIS A 366 -23.32 -19.40 30.69
N PHE A 367 -22.28 -19.40 29.87
CA PHE A 367 -21.63 -20.62 29.39
C PHE A 367 -20.71 -21.15 30.48
N GLN A 368 -21.10 -22.23 31.13
CA GLN A 368 -20.35 -22.81 32.25
C GLN A 368 -19.07 -23.49 31.77
N SER A 369 -18.04 -23.49 32.63
CA SER A 369 -16.79 -24.17 32.35
C SER A 369 -17.01 -25.68 32.13
N GLY A 370 -16.32 -26.24 31.14
CA GLY A 370 -16.37 -27.66 30.78
C GLY A 370 -17.63 -28.11 30.05
N THR A 371 -18.63 -27.23 29.85
CA THR A 371 -19.86 -27.59 29.12
C THR A 371 -19.70 -27.56 27.62
N LYS A 372 -20.50 -28.36 26.92
CA LYS A 372 -20.65 -28.38 25.47
C LYS A 372 -21.98 -27.73 25.14
N THR A 373 -21.96 -26.57 24.50
CA THR A 373 -23.15 -25.77 24.20
C THR A 373 -23.35 -25.61 22.70
N ALA A 374 -24.56 -25.85 22.21
CA ALA A 374 -24.95 -25.56 20.84
C ALA A 374 -25.74 -24.24 20.77
N ILE A 375 -25.33 -23.32 19.90
CA ILE A 375 -26.06 -22.09 19.57
C ILE A 375 -26.81 -22.34 18.26
N MET A 376 -28.12 -22.28 18.30
CA MET A 376 -29.03 -22.51 17.18
C MET A 376 -29.87 -21.26 16.89
N GLY A 377 -30.30 -21.08 15.66
CA GLY A 377 -31.19 -19.99 15.27
C GLY A 377 -31.11 -19.76 13.76
N GLU A 378 -31.96 -18.90 13.24
CA GLU A 378 -32.00 -18.58 11.80
C GLU A 378 -30.74 -17.87 11.31
N THR A 379 -30.48 -17.96 10.01
CA THR A 379 -29.34 -17.24 9.39
C THR A 379 -29.57 -15.73 9.53
N GLY A 380 -28.54 -14.99 9.99
CA GLY A 380 -28.63 -13.54 10.17
C GLY A 380 -29.17 -13.07 11.54
N ILE A 381 -29.57 -13.97 12.46
CA ILE A 381 -30.11 -13.59 13.78
C ILE A 381 -29.05 -13.03 14.75
N GLY A 382 -27.74 -13.22 14.46
CA GLY A 382 -26.68 -12.69 15.31
C GLY A 382 -25.72 -13.72 15.91
N LYS A 383 -25.77 -15.00 15.51
CA LYS A 383 -24.89 -16.07 16.04
C LYS A 383 -23.39 -15.74 15.91
N THR A 384 -22.95 -15.36 14.71
CA THR A 384 -21.55 -14.97 14.48
C THR A 384 -21.19 -13.67 15.19
N THR A 385 -22.18 -12.77 15.42
CA THR A 385 -21.99 -11.56 16.23
C THR A 385 -21.69 -11.92 17.69
N LEU A 386 -22.38 -12.93 18.23
CA LEU A 386 -22.13 -13.43 19.58
C LEU A 386 -20.69 -13.93 19.72
N PHE A 387 -20.18 -14.71 18.76
CA PHE A 387 -18.78 -15.15 18.74
C PHE A 387 -17.80 -13.98 18.65
N ARG A 388 -18.10 -12.97 17.84
CA ARG A 388 -17.24 -11.77 17.72
C ARG A 388 -17.16 -10.97 19.02
N LEU A 389 -18.26 -10.96 19.80
CA LEU A 389 -18.28 -10.36 21.14
C LEU A 389 -17.47 -11.19 22.14
N MET A 390 -17.59 -12.55 22.12
CA MET A 390 -16.77 -13.45 22.96
C MET A 390 -15.29 -13.29 22.65
N LEU A 391 -14.91 -13.17 21.37
CA LEU A 391 -13.54 -12.97 20.92
C LEU A 391 -13.00 -11.56 21.23
N GLY A 392 -13.88 -10.63 21.68
CA GLY A 392 -13.50 -9.23 21.89
C GLY A 392 -13.20 -8.46 20.61
N PHE A 393 -13.57 -8.99 19.44
CA PHE A 393 -13.47 -8.28 18.15
C PHE A 393 -14.43 -7.10 18.09
N MET A 394 -15.52 -7.18 18.86
CA MET A 394 -16.52 -6.13 19.03
C MET A 394 -16.79 -5.90 20.51
N GLN A 395 -17.26 -4.69 20.82
CA GLN A 395 -17.72 -4.35 22.17
C GLN A 395 -19.24 -4.22 22.18
N PRO A 396 -19.93 -4.66 23.23
CA PRO A 396 -21.36 -4.47 23.38
C PRO A 396 -21.69 -2.98 23.46
N THR A 397 -22.86 -2.59 22.95
CA THR A 397 -23.38 -1.21 23.08
C THR A 397 -23.79 -0.92 24.52
N GLN A 398 -24.36 -1.93 25.22
CA GLN A 398 -24.71 -1.90 26.62
C GLN A 398 -24.43 -3.28 27.22
N GLY A 399 -24.26 -3.33 28.52
CA GLY A 399 -23.96 -4.56 29.27
C GLY A 399 -22.48 -4.93 29.23
N ARG A 400 -22.15 -6.17 29.58
CA ARG A 400 -20.76 -6.66 29.68
C ARG A 400 -20.64 -8.09 29.20
N VAL A 401 -19.54 -8.39 28.51
CA VAL A 401 -19.11 -9.77 28.19
C VAL A 401 -17.81 -10.04 28.95
N THR A 402 -17.81 -11.13 29.73
CA THR A 402 -16.65 -11.57 30.52
C THR A 402 -16.22 -12.95 30.01
N VAL A 403 -14.92 -13.16 29.80
CA VAL A 403 -14.35 -14.41 29.30
C VAL A 403 -13.27 -14.88 30.25
N GLY A 404 -13.36 -16.12 30.73
CA GLY A 404 -12.54 -16.70 31.79
C GLY A 404 -11.44 -17.63 31.29
N GLY A 405 -10.85 -17.42 30.12
CA GLY A 405 -9.78 -18.26 29.60
C GLY A 405 -9.33 -17.91 28.19
N ASP A 406 -8.37 -18.67 27.67
CA ASP A 406 -7.90 -18.52 26.29
C ASP A 406 -8.90 -19.16 25.32
N ILE A 407 -9.26 -18.41 24.27
CA ILE A 407 -10.22 -18.86 23.26
C ILE A 407 -9.49 -19.36 22.01
N CYS A 408 -9.83 -20.57 21.59
CA CYS A 408 -9.58 -21.08 20.25
C CYS A 408 -10.81 -20.85 19.37
N PHE A 409 -10.66 -20.26 18.21
CA PHE A 409 -11.76 -20.01 17.26
C PHE A 409 -11.50 -20.65 15.90
N VAL A 410 -12.45 -21.44 15.44
CA VAL A 410 -12.48 -22.01 14.10
C VAL A 410 -13.69 -21.43 13.36
N PRO A 411 -13.47 -20.48 12.42
CA PRO A 411 -14.55 -19.86 11.66
C PRO A 411 -15.11 -20.79 10.59
N GLN A 412 -16.29 -20.44 10.10
CA GLN A 412 -16.96 -21.11 8.99
C GLN A 412 -16.12 -21.03 7.69
N GLY A 413 -16.17 -22.10 6.91
CA GLY A 413 -15.60 -22.17 5.56
C GLY A 413 -14.09 -22.37 5.52
N ASN A 414 -13.54 -22.27 4.31
CA ASN A 414 -12.11 -22.49 4.09
C ASN A 414 -11.29 -21.25 4.47
N THR A 415 -10.51 -21.37 5.54
CA THR A 415 -9.64 -20.31 6.09
C THR A 415 -8.16 -20.65 5.97
N LEU A 416 -7.79 -21.60 5.11
CA LEU A 416 -6.40 -21.94 4.87
C LEU A 416 -5.73 -20.86 4.01
N MET A 417 -4.46 -20.62 4.31
CA MET A 417 -3.60 -19.72 3.56
C MET A 417 -2.83 -20.50 2.49
N SER A 418 -2.44 -19.80 1.42
CA SER A 418 -1.50 -20.35 0.43
C SER A 418 -0.18 -20.75 1.09
N GLY A 419 0.36 -21.89 0.69
CA GLY A 419 1.57 -22.50 1.28
C GLY A 419 1.32 -23.95 1.68
N THR A 420 2.23 -24.55 2.43
CA THR A 420 2.11 -25.97 2.81
C THR A 420 1.06 -26.19 3.89
N ILE A 421 0.55 -27.44 4.00
CA ILE A 421 -0.33 -27.84 5.12
C ILE A 421 0.41 -27.63 6.45
N ARG A 422 1.71 -28.00 6.52
CA ARG A 422 2.56 -27.73 7.68
C ARG A 422 2.60 -26.26 8.05
N TYR A 423 2.79 -25.36 7.07
CA TYR A 423 2.78 -23.92 7.30
C TYR A 423 1.46 -23.47 7.94
N ASN A 424 0.33 -23.96 7.43
CA ASN A 424 -0.98 -23.62 7.97
C ASN A 424 -1.17 -24.07 9.42
N LEU A 425 -0.68 -25.24 9.80
CA LEU A 425 -0.75 -25.72 11.17
C LEU A 425 0.20 -24.94 12.10
N LEU A 426 1.43 -24.68 11.67
CA LEU A 426 2.44 -23.93 12.44
C LEU A 426 2.05 -22.45 12.69
N LEU A 427 1.07 -21.91 11.98
CA LEU A 427 0.50 -20.58 12.32
C LEU A 427 -0.10 -20.55 13.73
N ALA A 428 -0.62 -21.68 14.21
CA ALA A 428 -1.19 -21.80 15.55
C ALA A 428 -0.11 -22.01 16.64
N LYS A 429 0.90 -22.82 16.33
CA LYS A 429 2.02 -23.15 17.22
C LYS A 429 3.29 -23.34 16.40
N PRO A 430 4.16 -22.30 16.31
CA PRO A 430 5.35 -22.33 15.44
C PRO A 430 6.38 -23.41 15.78
N ASP A 431 6.41 -23.86 17.04
CA ASP A 431 7.34 -24.83 17.60
C ASP A 431 6.71 -26.23 17.77
N ALA A 432 5.55 -26.48 17.15
CA ALA A 432 4.90 -27.78 17.22
C ALA A 432 5.73 -28.91 16.59
N THR A 433 5.79 -30.04 17.29
CA THR A 433 6.45 -31.26 16.80
C THR A 433 5.58 -32.00 15.78
N ASP A 434 6.20 -32.84 14.97
CA ASP A 434 5.47 -33.67 13.99
C ASP A 434 4.44 -34.59 14.64
N ASP A 435 4.72 -35.06 15.86
CA ASP A 435 3.78 -35.89 16.63
C ASP A 435 2.57 -35.10 17.08
N GLU A 436 2.75 -33.84 17.51
CA GLU A 436 1.64 -32.93 17.84
C GLU A 436 0.79 -32.63 16.60
N LEU A 437 1.44 -32.36 15.45
CA LEU A 437 0.74 -32.14 14.18
C LEU A 437 -0.09 -33.37 13.78
N ARG A 438 0.50 -34.56 13.89
CA ARG A 438 -0.18 -35.83 13.60
C ARG A 438 -1.37 -36.05 14.53
N HIS A 439 -1.18 -35.80 15.82
CA HIS A 439 -2.22 -35.97 16.83
C HIS A 439 -3.45 -35.08 16.56
N VAL A 440 -3.25 -33.79 16.32
CA VAL A 440 -4.40 -32.90 16.06
C VAL A 440 -5.08 -33.17 14.72
N LEU A 441 -4.33 -33.59 13.69
CA LEU A 441 -4.90 -34.03 12.42
C LEU A 441 -5.76 -35.28 12.60
N HIS A 442 -5.34 -36.23 13.44
CA HIS A 442 -6.13 -37.41 13.76
C HIS A 442 -7.44 -37.04 14.48
N ILE A 443 -7.41 -36.16 15.48
CA ILE A 443 -8.62 -35.68 16.17
C ILE A 443 -9.57 -35.02 15.20
N ALA A 444 -9.06 -34.22 14.27
CA ALA A 444 -9.85 -33.51 13.25
C ALA A 444 -10.31 -34.43 12.08
N CYS A 445 -10.12 -35.73 12.15
CA CYS A 445 -10.38 -36.68 11.06
C CYS A 445 -9.69 -36.30 9.74
N ALA A 446 -8.50 -35.71 9.84
CA ALA A 446 -7.71 -35.24 8.71
C ALA A 446 -6.54 -36.18 8.38
N ASP A 447 -6.67 -37.47 8.71
CA ASP A 447 -5.65 -38.51 8.45
C ASP A 447 -5.31 -38.61 6.96
N PHE A 448 -6.23 -38.27 6.05
CA PHE A 448 -6.01 -38.22 4.60
C PHE A 448 -4.82 -37.35 4.18
N VAL A 449 -4.35 -36.44 5.03
CA VAL A 449 -3.17 -35.60 4.75
C VAL A 449 -1.94 -36.46 4.54
N PHE A 450 -1.84 -37.60 5.22
CA PHE A 450 -0.71 -38.51 5.10
C PHE A 450 -0.80 -39.41 3.85
N ASP A 451 -1.97 -39.51 3.22
CA ASP A 451 -2.18 -40.21 1.95
C ASP A 451 -1.90 -39.30 0.74
N LEU A 452 -1.70 -38.01 0.96
CA LEU A 452 -1.31 -37.06 -0.11
C LEU A 452 0.16 -37.32 -0.52
N PRO A 453 0.52 -37.10 -1.80
CA PRO A 453 1.88 -37.39 -2.32
C PRO A 453 3.01 -36.71 -1.54
N TYR A 454 2.76 -35.53 -0.97
CA TYR A 454 3.75 -34.79 -0.20
C TYR A 454 3.32 -34.58 1.28
N ALA A 455 2.30 -35.30 1.73
CA ALA A 455 1.80 -35.25 3.11
C ALA A 455 1.71 -33.82 3.66
N LEU A 456 2.35 -33.51 4.80
CA LEU A 456 2.38 -32.17 5.40
C LEU A 456 3.05 -31.10 4.50
N SER A 457 3.87 -31.49 3.54
CA SER A 457 4.54 -30.59 2.61
C SER A 457 3.72 -30.31 1.34
N THR A 458 2.49 -30.83 1.25
CA THR A 458 1.57 -30.53 0.13
C THR A 458 1.29 -29.04 0.09
N GLU A 459 1.54 -28.41 -1.06
CA GLU A 459 1.28 -26.99 -1.30
C GLU A 459 -0.21 -26.77 -1.63
N LEU A 460 -0.78 -25.78 -0.98
CA LEU A 460 -2.14 -25.30 -1.17
C LEU A 460 -2.12 -23.99 -1.96
N GLY A 461 -2.98 -23.88 -2.96
CA GLY A 461 -3.23 -22.65 -3.69
C GLY A 461 -4.00 -21.63 -2.86
N GLU A 462 -4.42 -20.54 -3.50
CA GLU A 462 -5.27 -19.53 -2.87
C GLU A 462 -6.53 -20.17 -2.27
N ARG A 463 -6.87 -19.78 -1.04
CA ARG A 463 -8.01 -20.31 -0.29
C ARG A 463 -8.00 -21.85 -0.20
N GLY A 464 -6.84 -22.47 0.00
CA GLY A 464 -6.74 -23.93 0.12
C GLY A 464 -7.02 -24.69 -1.17
N GLY A 465 -6.77 -24.06 -2.33
CA GLY A 465 -6.93 -24.71 -3.63
C GLY A 465 -6.17 -26.02 -3.71
N GLY A 466 -6.83 -27.06 -4.26
CA GLY A 466 -6.30 -28.43 -4.32
C GLY A 466 -6.94 -29.40 -3.31
N LEU A 467 -7.72 -28.91 -2.35
CA LEU A 467 -8.48 -29.72 -1.39
C LEU A 467 -10.00 -29.54 -1.59
N SER A 468 -10.78 -30.55 -1.21
CA SER A 468 -12.23 -30.36 -1.06
C SER A 468 -12.53 -29.44 0.13
N GLU A 469 -13.72 -28.80 0.15
CA GLU A 469 -14.11 -27.90 1.23
C GLU A 469 -14.08 -28.59 2.60
N GLY A 470 -14.57 -29.82 2.72
CA GLY A 470 -14.52 -30.62 3.92
C GLY A 470 -13.12 -31.03 4.34
N GLN A 471 -12.20 -31.27 3.38
CA GLN A 471 -10.78 -31.50 3.67
C GLN A 471 -10.11 -30.25 4.23
N ALA A 472 -10.33 -29.11 3.60
CA ALA A 472 -9.77 -27.85 4.05
C ALA A 472 -10.29 -27.47 5.45
N GLN A 473 -11.58 -27.71 5.72
CA GLN A 473 -12.19 -27.45 7.02
C GLN A 473 -11.62 -28.31 8.13
N ARG A 474 -11.37 -29.62 7.88
CA ARG A 474 -10.72 -30.51 8.86
C ARG A 474 -9.30 -30.07 9.21
N ILE A 475 -8.53 -29.58 8.25
CA ILE A 475 -7.20 -28.99 8.51
C ILE A 475 -7.32 -27.69 9.33
N ALA A 476 -8.33 -26.86 9.06
CA ALA A 476 -8.60 -25.65 9.84
C ALA A 476 -9.00 -25.98 11.29
N ILE A 477 -9.77 -27.04 11.49
CA ILE A 477 -10.08 -27.55 12.83
C ILE A 477 -8.79 -28.04 13.54
N ALA A 478 -7.96 -28.84 12.87
CA ALA A 478 -6.67 -29.31 13.41
C ALA A 478 -5.78 -28.14 13.82
N ARG A 479 -5.71 -27.09 13.00
CA ARG A 479 -5.00 -25.84 13.33
C ARG A 479 -5.55 -25.19 14.59
N GLY A 480 -6.87 -25.10 14.74
CA GLY A 480 -7.51 -24.57 15.96
C GLY A 480 -7.17 -25.42 17.19
N LEU A 481 -7.28 -26.74 17.07
CA LEU A 481 -6.95 -27.65 18.19
C LEU A 481 -5.47 -27.56 18.61
N LEU A 482 -4.57 -27.36 17.64
CA LEU A 482 -3.13 -27.16 17.91
C LEU A 482 -2.86 -25.85 18.67
N HIS A 483 -3.67 -24.79 18.42
CA HIS A 483 -3.57 -23.56 19.20
C HIS A 483 -3.87 -23.81 20.69
N GLY A 484 -4.81 -24.71 20.96
CA GLY A 484 -5.25 -25.02 22.30
C GLY A 484 -6.08 -23.88 22.92
N GLY A 485 -6.43 -24.02 24.16
CA GLY A 485 -7.20 -23.04 24.93
C GLY A 485 -8.15 -23.70 25.91
N ASP A 486 -8.76 -22.87 26.80
CA ASP A 486 -9.76 -23.30 27.75
C ASP A 486 -11.15 -23.39 27.12
N ILE A 487 -11.36 -22.59 26.07
CA ILE A 487 -12.63 -22.40 25.37
C ILE A 487 -12.45 -22.59 23.88
N PHE A 488 -13.25 -23.48 23.28
CA PHE A 488 -13.28 -23.67 21.82
C PHE A 488 -14.57 -23.11 21.24
N LEU A 489 -14.46 -22.23 20.26
CA LEU A 489 -15.57 -21.68 19.50
C LEU A 489 -15.54 -22.22 18.06
N PHE A 490 -16.57 -22.94 17.66
CA PHE A 490 -16.68 -23.54 16.34
C PHE A 490 -17.88 -22.98 15.59
N ASP A 491 -17.63 -22.32 14.45
CA ASP A 491 -18.68 -21.73 13.62
C ASP A 491 -18.97 -22.63 12.42
N GLU A 492 -20.08 -23.36 12.47
CA GLU A 492 -20.59 -24.26 11.41
C GLU A 492 -19.55 -25.22 10.83
N ILE A 493 -18.68 -25.80 11.68
CA ILE A 493 -17.53 -26.63 11.25
C ILE A 493 -17.89 -27.96 10.59
N SER A 494 -19.16 -28.37 10.66
CA SER A 494 -19.61 -29.64 10.08
C SER A 494 -20.44 -29.47 8.80
N SER A 495 -20.65 -28.24 8.32
CA SER A 495 -21.53 -27.95 7.18
C SER A 495 -21.13 -28.71 5.90
N SER A 496 -19.83 -28.93 5.69
CA SER A 496 -19.25 -29.62 4.52
C SER A 496 -18.81 -31.08 4.79
N LEU A 497 -19.20 -31.64 5.96
CA LEU A 497 -18.87 -33.01 6.33
C LEU A 497 -20.06 -33.97 6.12
N ASP A 498 -19.75 -35.21 5.75
CA ASP A 498 -20.69 -36.30 5.78
C ASP A 498 -21.01 -36.74 7.21
N GLU A 499 -22.12 -37.41 7.43
CA GLU A 499 -22.62 -37.79 8.77
C GLU A 499 -21.66 -38.71 9.54
N THR A 500 -20.94 -39.58 8.83
CA THR A 500 -19.97 -40.50 9.46
C THR A 500 -18.76 -39.75 9.98
N THR A 501 -18.15 -38.90 9.14
CA THR A 501 -17.01 -38.06 9.51
C THR A 501 -17.39 -37.06 10.59
N GLU A 502 -18.58 -36.48 10.53
CA GLU A 502 -19.10 -35.57 11.57
C GLU A 502 -19.17 -36.27 12.93
N ARG A 503 -19.79 -37.46 12.99
CA ARG A 503 -19.92 -38.23 14.25
C ARG A 503 -18.57 -38.60 14.83
N ASP A 504 -17.64 -39.06 13.99
CA ASP A 504 -16.30 -39.45 14.42
C ASP A 504 -15.50 -38.23 14.93
N LEU A 505 -15.60 -37.07 14.26
CA LEU A 505 -14.99 -35.81 14.68
C LEU A 505 -15.47 -35.42 16.09
N PHE A 506 -16.77 -35.38 16.32
CA PHE A 506 -17.32 -35.01 17.64
C PHE A 506 -16.97 -36.04 18.72
N ALA A 507 -17.01 -37.34 18.41
CA ALA A 507 -16.59 -38.39 19.32
C ALA A 507 -15.13 -38.22 19.75
N ARG A 508 -14.21 -38.01 18.80
CA ARG A 508 -12.79 -37.80 19.11
C ARG A 508 -12.55 -36.49 19.86
N LEU A 509 -13.24 -35.42 19.46
CA LEU A 509 -13.13 -34.08 20.07
C LEU A 509 -13.55 -34.14 21.56
N PHE A 510 -14.72 -34.72 21.88
CA PHE A 510 -15.22 -34.77 23.23
C PHE A 510 -14.43 -35.73 24.11
N ALA A 511 -13.93 -36.82 23.57
CA ALA A 511 -13.05 -37.75 24.28
C ALA A 511 -11.70 -37.11 24.64
N THR A 512 -11.13 -36.31 23.72
CA THR A 512 -9.81 -35.67 23.93
C THR A 512 -9.90 -34.44 24.83
N TYR A 513 -11.01 -33.67 24.76
CA TYR A 513 -11.19 -32.40 25.45
C TYR A 513 -12.41 -32.41 26.39
N PRO A 514 -12.46 -33.33 27.38
CA PRO A 514 -13.63 -33.46 28.28
C PRO A 514 -13.81 -32.26 29.22
N GLN A 515 -12.72 -31.59 29.60
CA GLN A 515 -12.69 -30.48 30.55
C GLN A 515 -12.89 -29.09 29.92
N GLN A 516 -12.69 -28.95 28.62
CA GLN A 516 -12.77 -27.68 27.92
C GLN A 516 -14.21 -27.27 27.65
N THR A 517 -14.46 -25.96 27.69
CA THR A 517 -15.73 -25.38 27.27
C THR A 517 -15.77 -25.33 25.75
N ILE A 518 -16.78 -25.95 25.13
CA ILE A 518 -16.89 -26.01 23.68
C ILE A 518 -18.26 -25.43 23.28
N ILE A 519 -18.23 -24.42 22.41
CA ILE A 519 -19.44 -23.75 21.94
C ILE A 519 -19.48 -23.88 20.40
N PHE A 520 -20.60 -24.43 19.93
CA PHE A 520 -20.84 -24.64 18.50
C PHE A 520 -21.94 -23.71 17.98
N ILE A 521 -21.73 -23.02 16.89
CA ILE A 521 -22.82 -22.53 16.07
C ILE A 521 -23.16 -23.62 15.07
N THR A 522 -24.42 -24.09 15.06
CA THR A 522 -24.85 -25.15 14.16
C THR A 522 -26.34 -25.05 13.81
N HIS A 523 -26.70 -25.54 12.63
CA HIS A 523 -28.07 -25.75 12.21
C HIS A 523 -28.48 -27.24 12.29
N ARG A 524 -27.54 -28.13 12.64
CA ARG A 524 -27.79 -29.58 12.72
C ARG A 524 -28.24 -29.99 14.11
N THR A 525 -29.41 -30.59 14.16
CA THR A 525 -29.99 -31.11 15.43
C THR A 525 -29.19 -32.28 15.98
N SER A 526 -28.49 -33.06 15.11
CA SER A 526 -27.58 -34.13 15.53
C SER A 526 -26.52 -33.67 16.54
N ILE A 527 -25.94 -32.50 16.31
CA ILE A 527 -24.93 -31.91 17.19
C ILE A 527 -25.57 -31.41 18.48
N ALA A 528 -26.71 -30.73 18.36
CA ALA A 528 -27.40 -30.17 19.52
C ALA A 528 -27.78 -31.26 20.54
N THR A 529 -28.10 -32.48 20.11
CA THR A 529 -28.40 -33.61 21.00
C THR A 529 -27.17 -34.17 21.74
N LEU A 530 -25.96 -33.89 21.24
CA LEU A 530 -24.70 -34.28 21.91
C LEU A 530 -24.21 -33.24 22.90
N CYS A 531 -24.80 -32.04 22.92
CA CYS A 531 -24.41 -30.95 23.79
C CYS A 531 -25.16 -30.99 25.14
N ASN A 532 -24.51 -30.43 26.16
CA ASN A 532 -25.10 -30.31 27.51
C ASN A 532 -26.15 -29.21 27.58
N ASP A 533 -26.01 -28.18 26.72
CA ASP A 533 -26.86 -27.01 26.71
C ASP A 533 -27.15 -26.55 25.28
N VAL A 534 -28.31 -25.95 25.04
CA VAL A 534 -28.75 -25.46 23.74
C VAL A 534 -29.33 -24.06 23.88
N VAL A 535 -28.60 -23.07 23.35
CA VAL A 535 -29.02 -21.67 23.28
C VAL A 535 -29.73 -21.42 21.96
N ARG A 536 -30.95 -20.95 22.00
CA ARG A 536 -31.71 -20.53 20.81
C ARG A 536 -31.80 -19.01 20.76
N LEU A 537 -31.30 -18.43 19.69
CA LEU A 537 -31.38 -16.99 19.42
C LEU A 537 -32.59 -16.65 18.58
#